data_659a50c7c1f9d2bbce8432b13c4ae6e7
#
_entry.id   659a50c7c1f9d2bbce8432b13c4ae6e7
#
_cell.length_a   1.000
_cell.length_b   1.000
_cell.length_c   1.000
_cell.angle_alpha   90.00
_cell.angle_beta   90.00
_cell.angle_gamma   90.00
#
_symmetry.space_group_name_H-M   'P 1'
#
loop_
_entity.id
_entity.type
_entity.pdbx_description
1 polymer ?
#
loop_
_entity_poly.entity_id
_entity_poly.type
_entity_poly.pdbx_seq_one_letter_code
_entity_poly.pdbx_strand_id
1 'polypeptide(L)'
;MYTGQTVFSQVMEFLPLRRFHTCVNRYGGNHKVQRFTCLDQFLVMAFAQLTYRESLRDIEACLRAMQPKLYHMGIRSRVSRNTLANANEVRDWRIYADFAHILIDKARRLYADEDFGQELQDATLYALDATTIGLCLTLFPWARFRKAKGAVKLHTLMDLRGSIPSFIYISDGKLHDVNVLDLLLPESGAYYVMDRAYLDFERLFRLHQALAFFITRARKRFCFHRRYSHPTDKANGVQCDQTIMLSSFYPAKKYPEPLRRIRFFDPETGERLVFLTNNFELPAPMIAALYKARWRIELFFKWIKQHLRIKVFYGTSENAVKTQIWIAISAYLLVAILKRELHLEQSLYTILQVLSVSLFERTPILQALSGHDSRNLDTQSRKQLLLFD
;
A
#
# COMPACT_ATOMS: atom_id res chain seq x y z
N MET A 1 19.19 -25.13 0.78
CA MET A 1 20.41 -25.38 -0.03
C MET A 1 20.44 -24.36 -1.16
N TYR A 2 21.54 -23.61 -1.32
CA TYR A 2 21.70 -22.66 -2.43
C TYR A 2 21.77 -23.40 -3.76
N THR A 3 20.87 -23.08 -4.70
CA THR A 3 20.71 -23.86 -5.95
C THR A 3 21.28 -23.12 -7.18
N GLY A 4 22.06 -22.05 -7.00
CA GLY A 4 22.55 -21.21 -8.10
C GLY A 4 21.46 -20.38 -8.80
N GLN A 5 20.31 -20.23 -8.18
CA GLN A 5 19.23 -19.39 -8.67
C GLN A 5 19.57 -17.89 -8.52
N THR A 6 19.02 -17.04 -9.39
CA THR A 6 19.14 -15.60 -9.24
C THR A 6 18.36 -15.10 -8.03
N VAL A 7 18.76 -13.97 -7.44
CA VAL A 7 18.00 -13.30 -6.37
C VAL A 7 16.56 -13.04 -6.82
N PHE A 8 16.33 -12.65 -8.08
CA PHE A 8 14.98 -12.47 -8.63
C PHE A 8 14.14 -13.75 -8.52
N SER A 9 14.69 -14.91 -8.94
CA SER A 9 13.98 -16.19 -8.86
C SER A 9 13.63 -16.53 -7.41
N GLN A 10 14.56 -16.35 -6.48
CA GLN A 10 14.34 -16.58 -5.05
C GLN A 10 13.23 -15.66 -4.49
N VAL A 11 13.20 -14.37 -4.90
CA VAL A 11 12.09 -13.45 -4.55
C VAL A 11 10.76 -13.98 -5.09
N MET A 12 10.72 -14.49 -6.32
CA MET A 12 9.48 -14.98 -6.95
C MET A 12 8.97 -16.30 -6.35
N GLU A 13 9.79 -17.05 -5.61
CA GLU A 13 9.34 -18.26 -4.88
C GLU A 13 8.31 -17.95 -3.79
N PHE A 14 8.28 -16.72 -3.27
CA PHE A 14 7.29 -16.29 -2.29
C PHE A 14 5.88 -16.09 -2.89
N LEU A 15 5.75 -16.13 -4.23
CA LEU A 15 4.47 -16.00 -4.91
C LEU A 15 3.66 -17.31 -4.86
N PRO A 16 2.38 -17.27 -4.54
CA PRO A 16 1.49 -18.42 -4.60
C PRO A 16 1.06 -18.74 -6.05
N LEU A 17 1.98 -19.30 -6.85
CA LEU A 17 1.80 -19.48 -8.31
C LEU A 17 0.54 -20.28 -8.69
N ARG A 18 0.14 -21.28 -7.88
CA ARG A 18 -1.12 -22.01 -8.13
C ARG A 18 -2.33 -21.08 -8.11
N ARG A 19 -2.36 -20.14 -7.15
CA ARG A 19 -3.42 -19.13 -7.06
C ARG A 19 -3.36 -18.13 -8.23
N PHE A 20 -2.15 -17.75 -8.66
CA PHE A 20 -1.97 -16.92 -9.86
C PHE A 20 -2.60 -17.59 -11.09
N HIS A 21 -2.30 -18.87 -11.33
CA HIS A 21 -2.89 -19.63 -12.44
C HIS A 21 -4.43 -19.69 -12.35
N THR A 22 -4.99 -19.80 -11.15
CA THR A 22 -6.45 -19.72 -10.97
C THR A 22 -7.01 -18.38 -11.44
N CYS A 23 -6.34 -17.26 -11.10
CA CYS A 23 -6.75 -15.92 -11.59
C CYS A 23 -6.64 -15.84 -13.12
N VAL A 24 -5.55 -16.33 -13.70
CA VAL A 24 -5.36 -16.36 -15.17
C VAL A 24 -6.47 -17.14 -15.87
N ASN A 25 -6.82 -18.32 -15.35
CA ASN A 25 -7.85 -19.19 -15.93
C ASN A 25 -9.25 -18.55 -15.83
N ARG A 26 -9.56 -17.88 -14.72
CA ARG A 26 -10.85 -17.18 -14.51
C ARG A 26 -11.16 -16.18 -15.63
N TYR A 27 -10.15 -15.48 -16.12
CA TYR A 27 -10.30 -14.46 -17.17
C TYR A 27 -9.79 -14.91 -18.53
N GLY A 28 -9.45 -16.17 -18.70
CA GLY A 28 -8.95 -16.69 -19.98
C GLY A 28 -7.67 -16.03 -20.47
N GLY A 29 -6.84 -15.49 -19.55
CA GLY A 29 -5.70 -14.64 -19.86
C GLY A 29 -4.62 -15.28 -20.76
N ASN A 30 -4.55 -16.62 -20.78
CA ASN A 30 -3.65 -17.38 -21.65
C ASN A 30 -4.37 -18.01 -22.87
N HIS A 31 -5.64 -17.65 -23.14
CA HIS A 31 -6.33 -18.16 -24.31
C HIS A 31 -5.60 -17.75 -25.60
N LYS A 32 -5.29 -18.73 -26.48
CA LYS A 32 -4.51 -18.56 -27.72
C LYS A 32 -3.10 -17.94 -27.53
N VAL A 33 -2.55 -17.95 -26.33
CA VAL A 33 -1.19 -17.49 -26.06
C VAL A 33 -0.20 -18.61 -26.32
N GLN A 34 0.77 -18.41 -27.23
CA GLN A 34 1.77 -19.43 -27.60
C GLN A 34 3.06 -19.34 -26.81
N ARG A 35 3.59 -18.14 -26.57
CA ARG A 35 4.96 -17.96 -26.02
C ARG A 35 5.03 -17.07 -24.79
N PHE A 36 4.37 -15.92 -24.80
CA PHE A 36 4.45 -14.92 -23.75
C PHE A 36 3.20 -14.99 -22.86
N THR A 37 3.26 -15.78 -21.77
CA THR A 37 2.13 -16.03 -20.88
C THR A 37 1.82 -14.84 -19.95
N CYS A 38 0.69 -14.88 -19.23
CA CYS A 38 0.39 -13.91 -18.17
C CYS A 38 1.43 -13.93 -17.05
N LEU A 39 2.04 -15.09 -16.77
CA LEU A 39 3.14 -15.17 -15.81
C LEU A 39 4.39 -14.47 -16.34
N ASP A 40 4.76 -14.65 -17.60
CA ASP A 40 5.88 -13.93 -18.21
C ASP A 40 5.64 -12.41 -18.13
N GLN A 41 4.43 -11.94 -18.42
CA GLN A 41 4.07 -10.52 -18.28
C GLN A 41 4.24 -10.05 -16.83
N PHE A 42 3.71 -10.81 -15.86
CA PHE A 42 3.85 -10.48 -14.45
C PHE A 42 5.32 -10.39 -14.03
N LEU A 43 6.13 -11.40 -14.37
CA LEU A 43 7.56 -11.43 -14.02
C LEU A 43 8.33 -10.26 -14.64
N VAL A 44 8.09 -9.96 -15.93
CA VAL A 44 8.73 -8.84 -16.62
C VAL A 44 8.33 -7.49 -16.01
N MET A 45 7.04 -7.33 -15.71
CA MET A 45 6.55 -6.09 -15.09
C MET A 45 7.01 -5.96 -13.63
N ALA A 46 7.06 -7.06 -12.86
CA ALA A 46 7.60 -7.07 -11.50
C ALA A 46 9.10 -6.72 -11.51
N PHE A 47 9.88 -7.30 -12.44
CA PHE A 47 11.27 -6.91 -12.65
C PHE A 47 11.38 -5.40 -12.93
N ALA A 48 10.55 -4.87 -13.82
CA ALA A 48 10.56 -3.45 -14.16
C ALA A 48 10.28 -2.55 -12.94
N GLN A 49 9.33 -2.96 -12.09
CA GLN A 49 9.03 -2.23 -10.84
C GLN A 49 10.19 -2.30 -9.84
N LEU A 50 10.74 -3.49 -9.61
CA LEU A 50 11.83 -3.70 -8.65
C LEU A 50 13.15 -3.05 -9.08
N THR A 51 13.37 -2.80 -10.38
CA THR A 51 14.57 -2.18 -10.93
C THR A 51 14.39 -0.76 -11.45
N TYR A 52 13.25 -0.14 -11.14
CA TYR A 52 12.95 1.25 -11.50
C TYR A 52 13.00 1.55 -13.01
N ARG A 53 12.54 0.63 -13.88
CA ARG A 53 12.50 0.87 -15.32
C ARG A 53 11.44 1.94 -15.66
N GLU A 54 11.76 2.80 -16.61
CA GLU A 54 10.94 3.97 -16.93
C GLU A 54 10.12 3.79 -18.21
N SER A 55 10.49 2.86 -19.06
CA SER A 55 9.81 2.63 -20.34
C SER A 55 9.89 1.19 -20.81
N LEU A 56 8.99 0.81 -21.73
CA LEU A 56 9.06 -0.50 -22.39
C LEU A 56 10.38 -0.71 -23.15
N ARG A 57 10.98 0.36 -23.67
CA ARG A 57 12.28 0.30 -24.36
C ARG A 57 13.41 0.00 -23.38
N ASP A 58 13.37 0.60 -22.20
CA ASP A 58 14.32 0.36 -21.13
C ASP A 58 14.20 -1.09 -20.62
N ILE A 59 12.97 -1.57 -20.39
CA ILE A 59 12.74 -2.97 -20.02
C ILE A 59 13.32 -3.92 -21.06
N GLU A 60 13.00 -3.71 -22.35
CA GLU A 60 13.51 -4.54 -23.45
C GLU A 60 15.05 -4.52 -23.52
N ALA A 61 15.68 -3.33 -23.40
CA ALA A 61 17.13 -3.20 -23.48
C ALA A 61 17.83 -3.93 -22.30
N CYS A 62 17.32 -3.77 -21.08
CA CYS A 62 17.87 -4.43 -19.90
C CYS A 62 17.72 -5.96 -19.98
N LEU A 63 16.54 -6.46 -20.34
CA LEU A 63 16.32 -7.90 -20.49
C LEU A 63 17.14 -8.51 -21.63
N ARG A 64 17.34 -7.75 -22.72
CA ARG A 64 18.20 -8.17 -23.84
C ARG A 64 19.65 -8.31 -23.40
N ALA A 65 20.17 -7.34 -22.64
CA ALA A 65 21.53 -7.39 -22.10
C ALA A 65 21.74 -8.60 -21.17
N MET A 66 20.68 -9.04 -20.49
CA MET A 66 20.70 -10.16 -19.54
C MET A 66 20.10 -11.45 -20.12
N GLN A 67 20.02 -11.59 -21.46
CA GLN A 67 19.39 -12.74 -22.14
C GLN A 67 19.85 -14.11 -21.60
N PRO A 68 21.14 -14.38 -21.32
CA PRO A 68 21.59 -15.66 -20.78
C PRO A 68 21.06 -15.95 -19.36
N LYS A 69 20.64 -14.93 -18.61
CA LYS A 69 20.16 -15.07 -17.23
C LYS A 69 18.63 -15.18 -17.15
N LEU A 70 17.89 -14.86 -18.21
CA LEU A 70 16.42 -14.81 -18.20
C LEU A 70 15.79 -16.16 -17.84
N TYR A 71 16.35 -17.26 -18.33
CA TYR A 71 15.90 -18.61 -17.98
C TYR A 71 15.91 -18.84 -16.47
N HIS A 72 16.99 -18.41 -15.81
CA HIS A 72 17.14 -18.50 -14.35
C HIS A 72 16.24 -17.53 -13.57
N MET A 73 15.61 -16.59 -14.25
CA MET A 73 14.59 -15.70 -13.69
C MET A 73 13.15 -16.21 -13.93
N GLY A 74 12.99 -17.37 -14.58
CA GLY A 74 11.69 -17.90 -14.95
C GLY A 74 11.10 -17.30 -16.23
N ILE A 75 11.83 -16.42 -16.94
CA ILE A 75 11.41 -15.78 -18.20
C ILE A 75 11.94 -16.62 -19.36
N ARG A 76 11.05 -17.39 -19.98
CA ARG A 76 11.44 -18.42 -20.96
C ARG A 76 11.67 -17.90 -22.39
N SER A 77 11.21 -16.72 -22.69
CA SER A 77 11.27 -16.18 -24.06
C SER A 77 11.91 -14.80 -24.11
N ARG A 78 12.41 -14.44 -25.31
CA ARG A 78 12.84 -13.07 -25.59
C ARG A 78 11.63 -12.14 -25.44
N VAL A 79 11.79 -11.08 -24.66
CA VAL A 79 10.76 -10.07 -24.45
C VAL A 79 11.01 -8.89 -25.38
N SER A 80 10.04 -8.59 -26.24
CA SER A 80 10.05 -7.35 -27.03
C SER A 80 9.06 -6.34 -26.44
N ARG A 81 9.35 -5.05 -26.64
CA ARG A 81 8.47 -3.97 -26.22
C ARG A 81 7.05 -4.11 -26.79
N ASN A 82 6.94 -4.53 -28.05
CA ASN A 82 5.65 -4.68 -28.73
C ASN A 82 4.83 -5.82 -28.11
N THR A 83 5.48 -6.95 -27.79
CA THR A 83 4.82 -8.07 -27.12
C THR A 83 4.31 -7.65 -25.74
N LEU A 84 5.13 -6.92 -24.96
CA LEU A 84 4.76 -6.46 -23.63
C LEU A 84 3.67 -5.37 -23.70
N ALA A 85 3.77 -4.44 -24.65
CA ALA A 85 2.73 -3.42 -24.90
C ALA A 85 1.37 -4.07 -25.21
N ASN A 86 1.35 -5.00 -26.18
CA ASN A 86 0.14 -5.72 -26.55
C ASN A 86 -0.44 -6.53 -25.36
N ALA A 87 0.41 -7.18 -24.60
CA ALA A 87 -0.03 -7.90 -23.39
C ALA A 87 -0.69 -6.96 -22.36
N ASN A 88 -0.12 -5.79 -22.13
CA ASN A 88 -0.69 -4.78 -21.23
C ASN A 88 -2.03 -4.21 -21.75
N GLU A 89 -2.20 -4.17 -23.06
CA GLU A 89 -3.41 -3.64 -23.69
C GLU A 89 -4.57 -4.64 -23.67
N VAL A 90 -4.28 -5.92 -24.00
CA VAL A 90 -5.30 -6.92 -24.32
C VAL A 90 -5.67 -7.80 -23.10
N ARG A 91 -4.72 -8.10 -22.23
CA ARG A 91 -4.97 -8.99 -21.09
C ARG A 91 -5.71 -8.28 -19.98
N ASP A 92 -6.75 -8.94 -19.47
CA ASP A 92 -7.61 -8.37 -18.45
C ASP A 92 -6.84 -8.01 -17.18
N TRP A 93 -6.86 -6.74 -16.79
CA TRP A 93 -6.21 -6.23 -15.59
C TRP A 93 -6.71 -6.89 -14.30
N ARG A 94 -7.93 -7.45 -14.30
CA ARG A 94 -8.51 -8.14 -13.13
C ARG A 94 -7.73 -9.39 -12.74
N ILE A 95 -6.99 -10.01 -13.65
CA ILE A 95 -6.06 -11.10 -13.33
C ILE A 95 -5.08 -10.66 -12.23
N TYR A 96 -4.47 -9.49 -12.42
CA TYR A 96 -3.47 -8.96 -11.50
C TYR A 96 -4.08 -8.33 -10.25
N ALA A 97 -5.30 -7.82 -10.36
CA ALA A 97 -6.07 -7.35 -9.22
C ALA A 97 -6.43 -8.49 -8.26
N ASP A 98 -7.03 -9.56 -8.78
CA ASP A 98 -7.38 -10.74 -7.99
C ASP A 98 -6.13 -11.37 -7.35
N PHE A 99 -5.02 -11.41 -8.10
CA PHE A 99 -3.76 -11.91 -7.56
C PHE A 99 -3.20 -11.01 -6.45
N ALA A 100 -3.27 -9.69 -6.61
CA ALA A 100 -2.87 -8.74 -5.57
C ALA A 100 -3.71 -8.93 -4.29
N HIS A 101 -5.02 -9.19 -4.40
CA HIS A 101 -5.86 -9.48 -3.23
C HIS A 101 -5.40 -10.77 -2.50
N ILE A 102 -4.97 -11.79 -3.23
CA ILE A 102 -4.38 -13.00 -2.62
C ILE A 102 -3.09 -12.68 -1.86
N LEU A 103 -2.25 -11.79 -2.40
CA LEU A 103 -1.04 -11.34 -1.72
C LEU A 103 -1.35 -10.44 -0.50
N ILE A 104 -2.39 -9.62 -0.59
CA ILE A 104 -2.92 -8.83 0.55
C ILE A 104 -3.29 -9.75 1.70
N ASP A 105 -4.10 -10.79 1.42
CA ASP A 105 -4.52 -11.75 2.45
C ASP A 105 -3.33 -12.48 3.08
N LYS A 106 -2.34 -12.87 2.27
CA LYS A 106 -1.09 -13.48 2.75
C LYS A 106 -0.32 -12.51 3.65
N ALA A 107 -0.12 -11.27 3.19
CA ALA A 107 0.62 -10.26 3.93
C ALA A 107 -0.07 -9.90 5.26
N ARG A 108 -1.39 -9.65 5.25
CA ARG A 108 -2.15 -9.33 6.48
C ARG A 108 -1.98 -10.40 7.56
N ARG A 109 -2.01 -11.68 7.20
CA ARG A 109 -1.79 -12.78 8.17
C ARG A 109 -0.39 -12.75 8.78
N LEU A 110 0.64 -12.42 7.99
CA LEU A 110 2.02 -12.34 8.45
C LEU A 110 2.28 -11.15 9.41
N TYR A 111 1.47 -10.10 9.32
CA TYR A 111 1.58 -8.90 10.12
C TYR A 111 0.50 -8.78 11.22
N ALA A 112 -0.32 -9.83 11.41
CA ALA A 112 -1.43 -9.81 12.38
C ALA A 112 -0.96 -9.53 13.83
N ASP A 113 0.24 -9.98 14.19
CA ASP A 113 0.81 -9.87 15.54
C ASP A 113 1.56 -8.55 15.78
N GLU A 114 1.50 -7.58 14.84
CA GLU A 114 2.14 -6.27 15.06
C GLU A 114 1.40 -5.49 16.15
N ASP A 115 2.14 -5.11 17.21
CA ASP A 115 1.58 -4.50 18.41
C ASP A 115 1.25 -3.01 18.21
N PHE A 116 0.05 -2.60 18.63
CA PHE A 116 -0.41 -1.21 18.74
C PHE A 116 -0.75 -0.80 20.18
N GLY A 117 -0.28 -1.58 21.17
CA GLY A 117 -0.60 -1.41 22.59
C GLY A 117 -1.76 -2.30 23.06
N GLN A 118 -1.75 -2.62 24.33
CA GLN A 118 -2.67 -3.59 24.95
C GLN A 118 -4.16 -3.28 24.70
N GLU A 119 -4.51 -1.98 24.67
CA GLU A 119 -5.91 -1.54 24.48
C GLU A 119 -6.46 -1.80 23.08
N LEU A 120 -5.57 -2.08 22.11
CA LEU A 120 -5.91 -2.26 20.69
C LEU A 120 -5.48 -3.62 20.13
N GLN A 121 -5.10 -4.55 21.02
CA GLN A 121 -4.49 -5.83 20.63
C GLN A 121 -5.40 -6.64 19.69
N ASP A 122 -6.70 -6.66 19.94
CA ASP A 122 -7.68 -7.40 19.15
C ASP A 122 -8.44 -6.53 18.13
N ALA A 123 -8.16 -5.21 18.08
CA ALA A 123 -8.87 -4.30 17.21
C ALA A 123 -8.24 -4.23 15.82
N THR A 124 -9.06 -4.25 14.78
CA THR A 124 -8.60 -3.94 13.41
C THR A 124 -8.51 -2.43 13.24
N LEU A 125 -7.35 -1.95 12.78
CA LEU A 125 -7.05 -0.52 12.64
C LEU A 125 -6.84 -0.16 11.17
N TYR A 126 -7.74 0.65 10.63
CA TYR A 126 -7.69 1.07 9.24
C TYR A 126 -7.39 2.56 9.09
N ALA A 127 -6.51 2.91 8.14
CA ALA A 127 -6.42 4.26 7.58
C ALA A 127 -7.07 4.29 6.21
N LEU A 128 -7.96 5.25 5.96
CA LEU A 128 -8.56 5.50 4.65
C LEU A 128 -8.06 6.81 4.08
N ASP A 129 -7.50 6.76 2.89
CA ASP A 129 -7.08 7.96 2.15
C ASP A 129 -7.04 7.69 0.65
N ALA A 130 -6.86 8.75 -0.15
CA ALA A 130 -6.75 8.66 -1.59
C ALA A 130 -5.57 9.46 -2.11
N THR A 131 -4.95 8.93 -3.17
CA THR A 131 -3.90 9.66 -3.85
C THR A 131 -4.21 9.84 -5.32
N THR A 132 -3.90 11.03 -5.86
CA THR A 132 -4.11 11.37 -7.26
C THR A 132 -2.82 11.18 -8.05
N ILE A 133 -2.91 10.51 -9.18
CA ILE A 133 -1.84 10.34 -10.16
C ILE A 133 -2.24 11.16 -11.39
N GLY A 134 -1.51 12.27 -11.62
CA GLY A 134 -1.76 13.15 -12.76
C GLY A 134 -1.38 12.47 -14.09
N LEU A 135 -2.22 12.64 -15.10
CA LEU A 135 -2.04 12.11 -16.46
C LEU A 135 -2.16 13.23 -17.49
N CYS A 136 -1.47 13.07 -18.60
CA CYS A 136 -1.66 13.94 -19.77
C CYS A 136 -2.98 13.58 -20.46
N LEU A 137 -3.96 14.47 -20.45
CA LEU A 137 -5.29 14.17 -21.00
C LEU A 137 -5.27 13.80 -22.49
N THR A 138 -4.33 14.34 -23.26
CA THR A 138 -4.17 14.00 -24.70
C THR A 138 -3.78 12.53 -24.90
N LEU A 139 -2.95 11.98 -24.00
CA LEU A 139 -2.52 10.58 -24.07
C LEU A 139 -3.50 9.63 -23.38
N PHE A 140 -4.26 10.13 -22.39
CA PHE A 140 -5.19 9.35 -21.56
C PHE A 140 -6.61 9.97 -21.59
N PRO A 141 -7.30 9.99 -22.72
CA PRO A 141 -8.58 10.69 -22.88
C PRO A 141 -9.70 10.13 -21.99
N TRP A 142 -9.61 8.88 -21.60
CA TRP A 142 -10.53 8.21 -20.68
C TRP A 142 -10.43 8.70 -19.23
N ALA A 143 -9.24 9.20 -18.80
CA ALA A 143 -8.96 9.60 -17.42
C ALA A 143 -9.28 11.07 -17.13
N ARG A 144 -10.35 11.61 -17.72
CA ARG A 144 -10.72 13.03 -17.58
C ARG A 144 -10.98 13.41 -16.11
N PHE A 145 -10.22 14.41 -15.61
CA PHE A 145 -10.34 14.94 -14.25
C PHE A 145 -10.88 16.38 -14.25
N ARG A 146 -10.27 17.27 -15.01
CA ARG A 146 -10.67 18.68 -15.19
C ARG A 146 -10.66 19.01 -16.67
N LYS A 147 -11.10 20.26 -17.05
CA LYS A 147 -11.17 20.68 -18.46
C LYS A 147 -9.91 20.33 -19.28
N ALA A 148 -8.71 20.51 -18.70
CA ALA A 148 -7.42 20.30 -19.36
C ALA A 148 -6.50 19.25 -18.66
N LYS A 149 -6.99 18.50 -17.67
CA LYS A 149 -6.15 17.56 -16.92
C LYS A 149 -6.79 16.19 -16.83
N GLY A 150 -5.97 15.16 -17.04
CA GLY A 150 -6.30 13.77 -16.73
C GLY A 150 -5.78 13.36 -15.35
N ALA A 151 -6.44 12.45 -14.69
CA ALA A 151 -5.94 11.83 -13.48
C ALA A 151 -6.63 10.50 -13.18
N VAL A 152 -5.92 9.63 -12.50
CA VAL A 152 -6.44 8.44 -11.84
C VAL A 152 -6.28 8.61 -10.35
N LYS A 153 -7.28 8.22 -9.58
CA LYS A 153 -7.23 8.18 -8.12
C LYS A 153 -7.08 6.75 -7.63
N LEU A 154 -6.21 6.58 -6.68
CA LEU A 154 -6.02 5.34 -5.94
C LEU A 154 -6.56 5.56 -4.52
N HIS A 155 -7.75 5.05 -4.26
CA HIS A 155 -8.37 5.04 -2.94
C HIS A 155 -7.94 3.78 -2.22
N THR A 156 -7.44 3.92 -1.01
CA THR A 156 -6.86 2.80 -0.27
C THR A 156 -7.39 2.80 1.16
N LEU A 157 -7.90 1.66 1.58
CA LEU A 157 -8.07 1.32 2.98
C LEU A 157 -6.86 0.48 3.37
N MET A 158 -6.06 0.98 4.29
CA MET A 158 -4.82 0.34 4.71
C MET A 158 -4.95 -0.17 6.13
N ASP A 159 -4.68 -1.44 6.33
CA ASP A 159 -4.47 -2.00 7.66
C ASP A 159 -3.18 -1.41 8.22
N LEU A 160 -3.28 -0.73 9.36
CA LEU A 160 -2.15 -0.07 9.99
C LEU A 160 -1.14 -1.07 10.56
N ARG A 161 -1.55 -2.31 10.81
CA ARG A 161 -0.64 -3.41 11.11
C ARG A 161 0.12 -3.78 9.85
N GLY A 162 1.43 -3.68 9.87
CA GLY A 162 2.30 -3.92 8.73
C GLY A 162 2.17 -2.93 7.57
N SER A 163 1.27 -1.93 7.66
CA SER A 163 1.00 -0.99 6.57
C SER A 163 0.57 -1.70 5.28
N ILE A 164 -0.30 -2.70 5.39
CA ILE A 164 -0.77 -3.52 4.28
C ILE A 164 -2.10 -2.96 3.75
N PRO A 165 -2.22 -2.64 2.45
CA PRO A 165 -3.51 -2.24 1.88
C PRO A 165 -4.50 -3.41 1.98
N SER A 166 -5.69 -3.17 2.55
CA SER A 166 -6.77 -4.17 2.66
C SER A 166 -7.81 -4.02 1.56
N PHE A 167 -8.03 -2.78 1.10
CA PHE A 167 -8.91 -2.47 -0.01
C PHE A 167 -8.27 -1.40 -0.88
N ILE A 168 -8.37 -1.58 -2.21
CA ILE A 168 -7.88 -0.62 -3.20
C ILE A 168 -8.94 -0.46 -4.27
N TYR A 169 -9.32 0.79 -4.54
CA TYR A 169 -10.21 1.15 -5.62
C TYR A 169 -9.56 2.19 -6.54
N ILE A 170 -9.47 1.86 -7.83
CA ILE A 170 -8.90 2.74 -8.86
C ILE A 170 -10.06 3.41 -9.59
N SER A 171 -10.16 4.74 -9.47
CA SER A 171 -11.18 5.53 -10.15
C SER A 171 -10.56 6.58 -11.09
N ASP A 172 -11.39 7.20 -11.91
CA ASP A 172 -11.02 8.44 -12.55
C ASP A 172 -10.86 9.57 -11.50
N GLY A 173 -10.29 10.70 -11.92
CA GLY A 173 -10.05 11.82 -11.02
C GLY A 173 -11.31 12.52 -10.50
N LYS A 174 -12.50 12.25 -11.05
CA LYS A 174 -13.75 12.94 -10.71
C LYS A 174 -14.41 12.43 -9.45
N LEU A 175 -14.20 11.16 -9.09
CA LEU A 175 -14.81 10.58 -7.91
C LEU A 175 -14.35 11.35 -6.67
N HIS A 176 -15.30 11.86 -5.88
CA HIS A 176 -15.00 12.46 -4.58
C HIS A 176 -14.56 11.39 -3.59
N ASP A 177 -13.50 11.67 -2.82
CA ASP A 177 -12.88 10.70 -1.93
C ASP A 177 -13.87 10.12 -0.92
N VAL A 178 -14.78 10.94 -0.38
CA VAL A 178 -15.81 10.54 0.58
C VAL A 178 -16.79 9.47 0.03
N ASN A 179 -17.00 9.43 -1.29
CA ASN A 179 -17.91 8.46 -1.91
C ASN A 179 -17.40 7.02 -1.84
N VAL A 180 -16.10 6.84 -1.60
CA VAL A 180 -15.51 5.50 -1.43
C VAL A 180 -16.02 4.81 -0.17
N LEU A 181 -16.47 5.57 0.84
CA LEU A 181 -17.12 5.01 2.02
C LEU A 181 -18.38 4.19 1.67
N ASP A 182 -19.04 4.49 0.56
CA ASP A 182 -20.21 3.74 0.10
C ASP A 182 -19.85 2.36 -0.50
N LEU A 183 -18.57 2.15 -0.85
CA LEU A 183 -18.04 0.90 -1.41
C LEU A 183 -17.47 -0.03 -0.33
N LEU A 184 -17.25 0.49 0.88
CA LEU A 184 -16.70 -0.28 1.98
C LEU A 184 -17.80 -1.05 2.71
N LEU A 185 -17.46 -2.26 3.11
CA LEU A 185 -18.24 -3.04 4.07
C LEU A 185 -17.58 -2.85 5.45
N PRO A 186 -18.19 -2.06 6.36
CA PRO A 186 -17.61 -1.82 7.67
C PRO A 186 -17.52 -3.10 8.50
N GLU A 187 -16.37 -3.32 9.13
CA GLU A 187 -16.14 -4.41 10.07
C GLU A 187 -16.53 -3.93 11.49
N SER A 188 -17.37 -4.69 12.18
CA SER A 188 -17.73 -4.41 13.57
C SER A 188 -16.49 -4.45 14.48
N GLY A 189 -16.38 -3.47 15.38
CA GLY A 189 -15.22 -3.31 16.28
C GLY A 189 -13.98 -2.70 15.62
N ALA A 190 -13.94 -2.52 14.30
CA ALA A 190 -12.80 -1.92 13.62
C ALA A 190 -12.78 -0.38 13.76
N TYR A 191 -11.58 0.20 13.75
CA TYR A 191 -11.34 1.63 13.77
C TYR A 191 -10.97 2.15 12.39
N TYR A 192 -11.69 3.17 11.91
CA TYR A 192 -11.47 3.81 10.63
C TYR A 192 -10.91 5.22 10.84
N VAL A 193 -9.62 5.40 10.59
CA VAL A 193 -8.93 6.69 10.72
C VAL A 193 -8.89 7.37 9.36
N MET A 194 -9.46 8.59 9.29
CA MET A 194 -9.68 9.29 8.02
C MET A 194 -9.33 10.76 8.12
N ASP A 195 -8.94 11.36 6.99
CA ASP A 195 -8.78 12.81 6.91
C ASP A 195 -10.14 13.53 6.93
N ARG A 196 -10.07 14.83 7.14
CA ARG A 196 -11.24 15.75 7.14
C ARG A 196 -12.02 15.73 5.82
N ALA A 197 -11.42 15.34 4.71
CA ALA A 197 -12.12 15.19 3.43
C ALA A 197 -13.24 14.14 3.47
N TYR A 198 -13.14 13.17 4.38
CA TYR A 198 -14.12 12.10 4.58
C TYR A 198 -15.23 12.45 5.60
N LEU A 199 -15.24 13.68 6.11
CA LEU A 199 -16.27 14.12 7.07
C LEU A 199 -17.62 14.31 6.38
N ASP A 200 -18.42 13.24 6.39
CA ASP A 200 -19.82 13.18 5.99
C ASP A 200 -20.62 12.46 7.08
N PHE A 201 -21.53 13.19 7.73
CA PHE A 201 -22.21 12.68 8.92
C PHE A 201 -23.14 11.48 8.63
N GLU A 202 -23.72 11.38 7.44
CA GLU A 202 -24.55 10.23 7.06
C GLU A 202 -23.71 8.96 6.92
N ARG A 203 -22.54 9.06 6.26
CA ARG A 203 -21.63 7.94 6.10
C ARG A 203 -20.94 7.54 7.41
N LEU A 204 -20.60 8.54 8.25
CA LEU A 204 -20.08 8.27 9.59
C LEU A 204 -21.14 7.59 10.48
N PHE A 205 -22.41 7.92 10.31
CA PHE A 205 -23.49 7.23 11.03
C PHE A 205 -23.67 5.79 10.58
N ARG A 206 -23.49 5.49 9.29
CA ARG A 206 -23.47 4.09 8.80
C ARG A 206 -22.34 3.28 9.43
N LEU A 207 -21.14 3.86 9.60
CA LEU A 207 -20.05 3.21 10.35
C LEU A 207 -20.46 2.94 11.79
N HIS A 208 -21.06 3.92 12.46
CA HIS A 208 -21.58 3.76 13.82
C HIS A 208 -22.62 2.64 13.93
N GLN A 209 -23.60 2.61 13.02
CA GLN A 209 -24.65 1.58 12.98
C GLN A 209 -24.07 0.18 12.72
N ALA A 210 -22.96 0.09 12.02
CA ALA A 210 -22.22 -1.16 11.80
C ALA A 210 -21.34 -1.55 13.01
N LEU A 211 -21.46 -0.86 14.15
CA LEU A 211 -20.64 -1.05 15.35
C LEU A 211 -19.14 -0.84 15.09
N ALA A 212 -18.80 -0.02 14.11
CA ALA A 212 -17.44 0.38 13.81
C ALA A 212 -17.14 1.76 14.40
N PHE A 213 -15.87 1.97 14.73
CA PHE A 213 -15.39 3.24 15.24
C PHE A 213 -14.74 4.06 14.14
N PHE A 214 -14.86 5.37 14.21
CA PHE A 214 -14.15 6.28 13.33
C PHE A 214 -13.40 7.35 14.10
N ILE A 215 -12.30 7.84 13.53
CA ILE A 215 -11.52 8.97 14.00
C ILE A 215 -11.25 9.88 12.81
N THR A 216 -11.72 11.13 12.87
CA THR A 216 -11.50 12.10 11.81
C THR A 216 -11.24 13.50 12.37
N ARG A 217 -10.70 14.41 11.55
CA ARG A 217 -10.53 15.81 11.95
C ARG A 217 -11.83 16.58 11.74
N ALA A 218 -12.20 17.39 12.73
CA ALA A 218 -13.32 18.32 12.61
C ALA A 218 -13.05 19.42 11.57
N ARG A 219 -14.09 19.93 10.92
CA ARG A 219 -14.01 21.18 10.17
C ARG A 219 -13.82 22.35 11.13
N LYS A 220 -13.19 23.44 10.67
CA LYS A 220 -12.96 24.65 11.50
C LYS A 220 -14.24 25.25 12.08
N ARG A 221 -15.34 25.13 11.35
CA ARG A 221 -16.66 25.66 11.77
C ARG A 221 -17.69 24.53 11.62
N PHE A 222 -18.18 24.04 12.74
CA PHE A 222 -19.38 23.18 12.81
C PHE A 222 -20.11 23.53 14.09
N CYS A 223 -21.46 23.42 14.06
CA CYS A 223 -22.31 23.79 15.18
C CYS A 223 -22.63 22.55 16.02
N PHE A 224 -22.44 22.67 17.31
CA PHE A 224 -22.72 21.61 18.27
C PHE A 224 -23.13 22.17 19.63
N HIS A 225 -23.84 21.36 20.41
CA HIS A 225 -24.09 21.58 21.83
C HIS A 225 -23.22 20.63 22.64
N ARG A 226 -22.46 21.17 23.60
CA ARG A 226 -21.69 20.36 24.55
C ARG A 226 -22.69 19.80 25.58
N ARG A 227 -22.66 18.47 25.73
CA ARG A 227 -23.44 17.75 26.74
C ARG A 227 -22.62 17.55 28.02
N TYR A 228 -21.37 17.14 27.87
CA TYR A 228 -20.48 16.85 28.98
C TYR A 228 -19.04 17.22 28.66
N SER A 229 -18.23 17.58 29.69
CA SER A 229 -16.78 17.74 29.58
C SER A 229 -16.10 16.74 30.47
N HIS A 230 -15.29 15.88 29.88
CA HIS A 230 -14.49 14.90 30.61
C HIS A 230 -13.26 15.57 31.23
N PRO A 231 -12.76 15.09 32.39
CA PRO A 231 -11.48 15.51 32.93
C PRO A 231 -10.37 15.32 31.91
N THR A 232 -9.45 16.27 31.83
CA THR A 232 -8.33 16.22 30.88
C THR A 232 -7.02 16.53 31.57
N ASP A 233 -6.01 15.76 31.23
CA ASP A 233 -4.63 16.07 31.60
C ASP A 233 -3.95 16.84 30.47
N LYS A 234 -3.64 18.11 30.73
CA LYS A 234 -2.99 18.99 29.76
C LYS A 234 -1.54 18.61 29.49
N ALA A 235 -0.88 17.91 30.42
CA ALA A 235 0.49 17.43 30.24
C ALA A 235 0.61 16.46 29.06
N ASN A 236 -0.45 15.69 28.78
CA ASN A 236 -0.52 14.76 27.65
C ASN A 236 -0.99 15.41 26.34
N GLY A 237 -0.98 16.74 26.24
CA GLY A 237 -1.41 17.47 25.05
C GLY A 237 -2.94 17.60 24.87
N VAL A 238 -3.77 16.95 25.70
CA VAL A 238 -5.23 17.00 25.62
C VAL A 238 -5.75 18.30 26.20
N GLN A 239 -6.21 19.21 25.35
CA GLN A 239 -6.73 20.52 25.77
C GLN A 239 -8.19 20.47 26.21
N CYS A 240 -9.01 19.63 25.58
CA CYS A 240 -10.36 19.30 26.03
C CYS A 240 -10.83 17.97 25.47
N ASP A 241 -11.73 17.33 26.20
CA ASP A 241 -12.44 16.10 25.83
C ASP A 241 -13.91 16.28 26.18
N GLN A 242 -14.80 16.18 25.22
CA GLN A 242 -16.20 16.58 25.33
C GLN A 242 -17.12 15.61 24.62
N THR A 243 -18.23 15.27 25.27
CA THR A 243 -19.40 14.71 24.61
C THR A 243 -20.24 15.84 24.04
N ILE A 244 -20.53 15.76 22.76
CA ILE A 244 -21.26 16.79 22.01
C ILE A 244 -22.45 16.18 21.24
N MET A 245 -23.43 17.03 20.94
CA MET A 245 -24.51 16.75 19.97
C MET A 245 -24.43 17.77 18.84
N LEU A 246 -24.62 17.32 17.61
CA LEU A 246 -24.72 18.23 16.47
C LEU A 246 -25.97 19.10 16.61
N SER A 247 -25.87 20.41 16.33
CA SER A 247 -26.96 21.34 16.52
C SER A 247 -27.55 21.90 15.22
N SER A 248 -26.81 21.81 14.11
CA SER A 248 -27.34 22.20 12.80
C SER A 248 -28.34 21.18 12.28
N PHE A 249 -29.45 21.63 11.70
CA PHE A 249 -30.58 20.80 11.29
C PHE A 249 -30.17 19.56 10.46
N TYR A 250 -29.47 19.78 9.33
CA TYR A 250 -29.08 18.65 8.46
C TYR A 250 -28.04 17.73 9.08
N PRO A 251 -26.93 18.21 9.68
CA PRO A 251 -25.98 17.37 10.39
C PRO A 251 -26.60 16.57 11.53
N ALA A 252 -27.45 17.17 12.37
CA ALA A 252 -28.11 16.50 13.49
C ALA A 252 -29.07 15.41 13.01
N LYS A 253 -29.81 15.64 11.91
CA LYS A 253 -30.68 14.60 11.30
C LYS A 253 -29.87 13.44 10.73
N LYS A 254 -28.69 13.67 10.17
CA LYS A 254 -27.84 12.65 9.56
C LYS A 254 -27.05 11.86 10.60
N TYR A 255 -26.73 12.47 11.72
CA TYR A 255 -26.04 11.82 12.84
C TYR A 255 -26.69 12.23 14.15
N PRO A 256 -27.73 11.52 14.61
CA PRO A 256 -28.52 11.89 15.79
C PRO A 256 -27.88 11.51 17.12
N GLU A 257 -26.81 10.70 17.10
CA GLU A 257 -26.17 10.19 18.30
C GLU A 257 -25.07 11.12 18.84
N PRO A 258 -24.66 10.98 20.11
CA PRO A 258 -23.54 11.71 20.67
C PRO A 258 -22.23 11.44 19.92
N LEU A 259 -21.40 12.46 19.83
CA LEU A 259 -20.04 12.41 19.34
C LEU A 259 -19.07 12.84 20.43
N ARG A 260 -17.88 12.26 20.43
CA ARG A 260 -16.77 12.71 21.26
C ARG A 260 -15.90 13.67 20.46
N ARG A 261 -15.64 14.83 21.05
CA ARG A 261 -14.81 15.89 20.49
C ARG A 261 -13.58 16.07 21.36
N ILE A 262 -12.40 15.83 20.80
CA ILE A 262 -11.12 15.94 21.51
C ILE A 262 -10.32 17.07 20.85
N ARG A 263 -9.85 18.05 21.64
CA ARG A 263 -8.87 19.04 21.21
C ARG A 263 -7.51 18.64 21.74
N PHE A 264 -6.59 18.47 20.82
CA PHE A 264 -5.23 18.02 21.10
C PHE A 264 -4.21 19.03 20.59
N PHE A 265 -3.18 19.29 21.37
CA PHE A 265 -2.00 20.04 20.96
C PHE A 265 -0.86 19.05 20.74
N ASP A 266 -0.35 19.01 19.53
CA ASP A 266 0.79 18.20 19.20
C ASP A 266 2.10 18.96 19.46
N PRO A 267 2.90 18.58 20.46
CA PRO A 267 4.12 19.29 20.81
C PRO A 267 5.22 19.16 19.74
N GLU A 268 5.19 18.10 18.93
CA GLU A 268 6.20 17.87 17.89
C GLU A 268 5.99 18.79 16.68
N THR A 269 4.74 19.00 16.28
CA THR A 269 4.40 19.82 15.10
C THR A 269 3.95 21.24 15.48
N GLY A 270 3.62 21.49 16.76
CA GLY A 270 3.00 22.75 17.22
C GLY A 270 1.54 22.91 16.77
N GLU A 271 0.94 21.90 16.12
CA GLU A 271 -0.41 21.98 15.60
C GLU A 271 -1.48 21.76 16.68
N ARG A 272 -2.59 22.49 16.54
CA ARG A 272 -3.81 22.26 17.31
C ARG A 272 -4.80 21.47 16.47
N LEU A 273 -5.07 20.23 16.87
CA LEU A 273 -5.94 19.31 16.18
C LEU A 273 -7.27 19.19 16.93
N VAL A 274 -8.36 19.01 16.19
CA VAL A 274 -9.67 18.69 16.77
C VAL A 274 -10.17 17.42 16.13
N PHE A 275 -10.33 16.39 16.92
CA PHE A 275 -10.83 15.09 16.49
C PHE A 275 -12.31 14.93 16.80
N LEU A 276 -13.01 14.21 15.93
CA LEU A 276 -14.36 13.69 16.13
C LEU A 276 -14.30 12.18 16.06
N THR A 277 -14.96 11.52 17.01
CA THR A 277 -15.06 10.06 17.06
C THR A 277 -16.38 9.64 17.73
N ASN A 278 -16.83 8.43 17.46
CA ASN A 278 -17.89 7.76 18.18
C ASN A 278 -17.37 6.79 19.27
N ASN A 279 -16.05 6.74 19.47
CA ASN A 279 -15.47 5.95 20.54
C ASN A 279 -15.34 6.77 21.83
N PHE A 280 -15.91 6.28 22.91
CA PHE A 280 -15.89 6.90 24.24
C PHE A 280 -15.02 6.14 25.25
N GLU A 281 -14.49 4.98 24.87
CA GLU A 281 -13.75 4.06 25.75
C GLU A 281 -12.26 4.36 25.76
N LEU A 282 -11.65 4.55 24.56
CA LEU A 282 -10.21 4.79 24.47
C LEU A 282 -9.79 6.11 25.13
N PRO A 283 -8.63 6.16 25.79
CA PRO A 283 -8.05 7.40 26.29
C PRO A 283 -7.86 8.44 25.17
N ALA A 284 -8.08 9.72 25.45
CA ALA A 284 -7.96 10.79 24.46
C ALA A 284 -6.56 10.87 23.79
N PRO A 285 -5.43 10.63 24.51
CA PRO A 285 -4.11 10.55 23.89
C PRO A 285 -4.00 9.40 22.88
N MET A 286 -4.67 8.27 23.11
CA MET A 286 -4.68 7.13 22.19
C MET A 286 -5.41 7.48 20.88
N ILE A 287 -6.54 8.21 20.97
CA ILE A 287 -7.23 8.72 19.77
C ILE A 287 -6.30 9.62 18.94
N ALA A 288 -5.49 10.46 19.58
CA ALA A 288 -4.50 11.29 18.90
C ALA A 288 -3.39 10.45 18.26
N ALA A 289 -2.90 9.43 18.95
CA ALA A 289 -1.87 8.51 18.45
C ALA A 289 -2.37 7.72 17.22
N LEU A 290 -3.61 7.20 17.27
CA LEU A 290 -4.26 6.54 16.12
C LEU A 290 -4.38 7.48 14.93
N TYR A 291 -4.76 8.74 15.15
CA TYR A 291 -4.80 9.70 14.07
C TYR A 291 -3.42 10.01 13.49
N LYS A 292 -2.37 10.06 14.29
CA LYS A 292 -0.98 10.17 13.82
C LYS A 292 -0.57 8.96 12.97
N ALA A 293 -0.97 7.75 13.37
CA ALA A 293 -0.67 6.55 12.62
C ALA A 293 -1.26 6.54 11.19
N ARG A 294 -2.29 7.36 10.91
CA ARG A 294 -2.82 7.60 9.56
C ARG A 294 -1.72 7.98 8.56
N TRP A 295 -0.67 8.66 9.00
CA TRP A 295 0.45 9.05 8.14
C TRP A 295 1.12 7.86 7.42
N ARG A 296 1.00 6.65 7.95
CA ARG A 296 1.52 5.43 7.30
C ARG A 296 0.96 5.22 5.88
N ILE A 297 -0.29 5.63 5.62
CA ILE A 297 -0.88 5.53 4.27
C ILE A 297 -0.24 6.52 3.29
N GLU A 298 0.16 7.70 3.78
CA GLU A 298 0.88 8.68 2.95
C GLU A 298 2.28 8.18 2.58
N LEU A 299 2.94 7.47 3.50
CA LEU A 299 4.22 6.79 3.22
C LEU A 299 4.04 5.67 2.19
N PHE A 300 2.96 4.89 2.28
CA PHE A 300 2.60 3.91 1.25
C PHE A 300 2.41 4.58 -0.12
N PHE A 301 1.65 5.67 -0.20
CA PHE A 301 1.47 6.40 -1.45
C PHE A 301 2.77 6.98 -2.00
N LYS A 302 3.62 7.50 -1.13
CA LYS A 302 4.97 7.95 -1.50
C LYS A 302 5.77 6.78 -2.07
N TRP A 303 5.73 5.62 -1.42
CA TRP A 303 6.43 4.43 -1.84
C TRP A 303 5.96 3.98 -3.25
N ILE A 304 4.65 3.83 -3.45
CA ILE A 304 4.05 3.46 -4.74
C ILE A 304 4.41 4.47 -5.84
N LYS A 305 4.32 5.77 -5.58
CA LYS A 305 4.58 6.81 -6.59
C LYS A 305 6.06 6.99 -6.93
N GLN A 306 6.94 6.93 -5.92
CA GLN A 306 8.35 7.27 -6.08
C GLN A 306 9.20 6.05 -6.40
N HIS A 307 8.95 4.94 -5.71
CA HIS A 307 9.79 3.75 -5.81
C HIS A 307 9.29 2.77 -6.87
N LEU A 308 7.98 2.64 -7.06
CA LEU A 308 7.44 1.85 -8.16
C LEU A 308 7.11 2.70 -9.40
N ARG A 309 7.44 3.99 -9.36
CA ARG A 309 7.35 4.93 -10.50
C ARG A 309 6.05 4.87 -11.31
N ILE A 310 4.90 4.63 -10.66
CA ILE A 310 3.61 4.63 -11.34
C ILE A 310 3.16 6.04 -11.84
N LYS A 311 4.07 6.99 -11.86
CA LYS A 311 3.88 8.29 -12.53
C LYS A 311 4.11 8.20 -14.04
N VAL A 312 4.86 7.20 -14.50
CA VAL A 312 5.13 6.91 -15.92
C VAL A 312 4.49 5.57 -16.26
N PHE A 313 3.49 5.61 -17.12
CA PHE A 313 2.78 4.40 -17.55
C PHE A 313 3.36 3.85 -18.84
N TYR A 314 3.42 2.53 -18.92
CA TYR A 314 3.95 1.78 -20.08
C TYR A 314 2.94 1.62 -21.22
N GLY A 315 1.69 2.02 -20.99
CA GLY A 315 0.61 2.05 -21.98
C GLY A 315 -0.40 3.12 -21.63
N THR A 316 -1.23 3.52 -22.60
CA THR A 316 -2.17 4.65 -22.47
C THR A 316 -3.61 4.22 -22.23
N SER A 317 -3.96 2.96 -22.46
CA SER A 317 -5.32 2.46 -22.17
C SER A 317 -5.58 2.32 -20.68
N GLU A 318 -6.84 2.35 -20.31
CA GLU A 318 -7.28 2.09 -18.93
C GLU A 318 -6.81 0.73 -18.44
N ASN A 319 -6.87 -0.28 -19.32
CA ASN A 319 -6.42 -1.64 -19.00
C ASN A 319 -4.93 -1.70 -18.69
N ALA A 320 -4.08 -1.07 -19.51
CA ALA A 320 -2.63 -1.04 -19.30
C ALA A 320 -2.26 -0.31 -18.02
N VAL A 321 -2.91 0.81 -17.72
CA VAL A 321 -2.69 1.60 -16.50
C VAL A 321 -3.08 0.79 -15.27
N LYS A 322 -4.27 0.18 -15.24
CA LYS A 322 -4.72 -0.66 -14.13
C LYS A 322 -3.82 -1.88 -13.94
N THR A 323 -3.42 -2.54 -15.02
CA THR A 323 -2.46 -3.66 -14.99
C THR A 323 -1.15 -3.25 -14.30
N GLN A 324 -0.56 -2.12 -14.69
CA GLN A 324 0.68 -1.64 -14.10
C GLN A 324 0.52 -1.30 -12.61
N ILE A 325 -0.56 -0.63 -12.23
CA ILE A 325 -0.84 -0.30 -10.83
C ILE A 325 -0.96 -1.57 -9.97
N TRP A 326 -1.72 -2.57 -10.43
CA TRP A 326 -1.91 -3.80 -9.67
C TRP A 326 -0.65 -4.66 -9.56
N ILE A 327 0.19 -4.69 -10.62
CA ILE A 327 1.50 -5.35 -10.54
C ILE A 327 2.45 -4.57 -9.61
N ALA A 328 2.40 -3.25 -9.61
CA ALA A 328 3.18 -2.43 -8.68
C ALA A 328 2.77 -2.69 -7.22
N ILE A 329 1.46 -2.77 -6.94
CA ILE A 329 0.94 -3.16 -5.62
C ILE A 329 1.42 -4.58 -5.25
N SER A 330 1.37 -5.52 -6.19
CA SER A 330 1.88 -6.87 -5.97
C SER A 330 3.38 -6.90 -5.65
N ALA A 331 4.19 -6.05 -6.30
CA ALA A 331 5.61 -5.90 -5.99
C ALA A 331 5.84 -5.34 -4.56
N TYR A 332 5.05 -4.34 -4.15
CA TYR A 332 5.08 -3.84 -2.77
C TYR A 332 4.79 -4.95 -1.75
N LEU A 333 3.69 -5.69 -1.98
CA LEU A 333 3.27 -6.78 -1.11
C LEU A 333 4.31 -7.89 -1.05
N LEU A 334 4.94 -8.20 -2.18
CA LEU A 334 6.01 -9.20 -2.26
C LEU A 334 7.21 -8.81 -1.40
N VAL A 335 7.63 -7.54 -1.44
CA VAL A 335 8.71 -7.03 -0.58
C VAL A 335 8.30 -7.06 0.89
N ALA A 336 7.05 -6.74 1.22
CA ALA A 336 6.53 -6.81 2.58
C ALA A 336 6.49 -8.27 3.10
N ILE A 337 6.00 -9.21 2.28
CA ILE A 337 5.97 -10.64 2.60
C ILE A 337 7.40 -11.15 2.83
N LEU A 338 8.32 -10.85 1.91
CA LEU A 338 9.72 -11.24 2.00
C LEU A 338 10.37 -10.72 3.29
N LYS A 339 10.15 -9.45 3.63
CA LYS A 339 10.63 -8.86 4.89
C LYS A 339 10.21 -9.69 6.10
N ARG A 340 8.93 -10.08 6.16
CA ARG A 340 8.37 -10.78 7.32
C ARG A 340 8.78 -12.25 7.37
N GLU A 341 8.73 -12.94 6.24
CA GLU A 341 9.09 -14.38 6.17
C GLU A 341 10.60 -14.62 6.38
N LEU A 342 11.45 -13.66 6.01
CA LEU A 342 12.90 -13.74 6.22
C LEU A 342 13.36 -13.01 7.50
N HIS A 343 12.44 -12.50 8.32
CA HIS A 343 12.72 -11.79 9.58
C HIS A 343 13.73 -10.63 9.40
N LEU A 344 13.60 -9.85 8.31
CA LEU A 344 14.52 -8.75 8.01
C LEU A 344 14.17 -7.51 8.85
N GLU A 345 15.17 -6.91 9.46
CA GLU A 345 15.01 -5.67 10.25
C GLU A 345 14.94 -4.42 9.36
N GLN A 346 15.59 -4.45 8.18
CA GLN A 346 15.68 -3.34 7.25
C GLN A 346 14.30 -2.82 6.85
N SER A 347 14.24 -1.53 6.51
CA SER A 347 13.02 -0.92 5.96
C SER A 347 12.67 -1.52 4.59
N LEU A 348 11.38 -1.50 4.22
CA LEU A 348 10.96 -1.92 2.87
C LEU A 348 11.70 -1.16 1.77
N TYR A 349 12.04 0.11 2.03
CA TYR A 349 12.81 0.93 1.11
C TYR A 349 14.23 0.38 0.92
N THR A 350 14.92 0.08 2.00
CA THR A 350 16.28 -0.49 1.97
C THR A 350 16.31 -1.83 1.24
N ILE A 351 15.34 -2.71 1.55
CA ILE A 351 15.22 -4.01 0.86
C ILE A 351 15.04 -3.79 -0.65
N LEU A 352 14.17 -2.87 -1.06
CA LEU A 352 13.95 -2.56 -2.47
C LEU A 352 15.21 -2.00 -3.15
N GLN A 353 15.96 -1.12 -2.47
CA GLN A 353 17.23 -0.59 -3.01
C GLN A 353 18.24 -1.72 -3.25
N VAL A 354 18.42 -2.62 -2.30
CA VAL A 354 19.31 -3.78 -2.45
C VAL A 354 18.84 -4.68 -3.59
N LEU A 355 17.55 -5.02 -3.64
CA LEU A 355 16.98 -5.82 -4.71
C LEU A 355 17.21 -5.17 -6.09
N SER A 356 17.06 -3.86 -6.19
CA SER A 356 17.18 -3.15 -7.48
C SER A 356 18.53 -3.35 -8.20
N VAL A 357 19.58 -3.62 -7.45
CA VAL A 357 20.93 -3.83 -7.96
C VAL A 357 21.38 -5.30 -7.97
N SER A 358 20.77 -6.16 -7.15
CA SER A 358 21.21 -7.54 -6.93
C SER A 358 20.37 -8.62 -7.65
N LEU A 359 19.25 -8.26 -8.31
CA LEU A 359 18.30 -9.23 -8.88
C LEU A 359 18.91 -10.27 -9.83
N PHE A 360 19.99 -9.92 -10.53
CA PHE A 360 20.67 -10.84 -11.46
C PHE A 360 21.80 -11.66 -10.82
N GLU A 361 22.11 -11.40 -9.56
CA GLU A 361 23.14 -12.14 -8.84
C GLU A 361 22.67 -13.54 -8.46
N ARG A 362 23.61 -14.47 -8.37
CA ARG A 362 23.36 -15.85 -7.92
C ARG A 362 23.87 -16.01 -6.49
N THR A 363 23.37 -15.17 -5.60
CA THR A 363 23.70 -15.17 -4.18
C THR A 363 22.49 -15.59 -3.38
N PRO A 364 22.61 -16.27 -2.23
CA PRO A 364 21.48 -16.50 -1.34
C PRO A 364 20.82 -15.19 -0.97
N ILE A 365 19.49 -15.14 -1.04
CA ILE A 365 18.72 -13.90 -0.82
C ILE A 365 18.97 -13.28 0.56
N LEU A 366 19.13 -14.11 1.60
CA LEU A 366 19.49 -13.63 2.94
C LEU A 366 20.86 -12.94 2.94
N GLN A 367 21.85 -13.49 2.24
CA GLN A 367 23.17 -12.89 2.11
C GLN A 367 23.12 -11.56 1.35
N ALA A 368 22.32 -11.49 0.29
CA ALA A 368 22.13 -10.25 -0.46
C ALA A 368 21.47 -9.15 0.38
N LEU A 369 20.52 -9.51 1.27
CA LEU A 369 19.73 -8.57 2.04
C LEU A 369 20.26 -8.29 3.45
N SER A 370 21.02 -9.19 4.08
CA SER A 370 21.52 -9.00 5.46
C SER A 370 22.65 -7.98 5.58
N GLY A 371 23.10 -7.37 4.48
CA GLY A 371 24.22 -6.43 4.47
C GLY A 371 25.46 -7.07 5.07
N HIS A 372 26.44 -7.42 4.27
CA HIS A 372 27.71 -7.92 4.81
C HIS A 372 28.30 -6.86 5.74
N ASP A 373 28.25 -7.10 7.03
CA ASP A 373 29.27 -6.64 7.95
C ASP A 373 30.56 -7.43 7.62
N SER A 374 31.13 -7.08 6.47
CA SER A 374 32.43 -7.63 6.00
C SER A 374 33.59 -7.30 6.93
N ARG A 375 33.34 -6.63 8.06
CA ARG A 375 34.35 -6.33 9.07
C ARG A 375 34.73 -7.52 9.96
N ASN A 376 33.92 -8.60 9.99
CA ASN A 376 34.21 -9.75 10.86
C ASN A 376 34.85 -10.96 10.18
N LEU A 377 34.92 -11.02 8.85
CA LEU A 377 35.60 -12.13 8.15
C LEU A 377 37.10 -11.84 7.88
N ASP A 378 37.48 -10.59 7.74
CA ASP A 378 38.92 -10.21 7.55
C ASP A 378 39.75 -10.36 8.84
N THR A 379 39.10 -10.35 10.02
CA THR A 379 39.85 -10.49 11.29
C THR A 379 40.20 -11.94 11.60
N GLN A 380 39.48 -12.92 11.06
CA GLN A 380 39.86 -14.35 11.24
C GLN A 380 40.84 -14.83 10.21
N SER A 381 40.81 -14.36 8.96
CA SER A 381 41.81 -14.69 7.94
C SER A 381 43.19 -14.04 8.23
N ARG A 382 43.22 -12.84 8.81
CA ARG A 382 44.49 -12.20 9.20
C ARG A 382 45.18 -12.82 10.41
N LYS A 383 44.44 -13.49 11.28
CA LYS A 383 45.02 -14.22 12.42
C LYS A 383 45.71 -15.54 12.01
N GLN A 384 45.39 -16.09 10.84
CA GLN A 384 45.95 -17.33 10.34
C GLN A 384 47.24 -17.12 9.55
N LEU A 385 47.53 -15.88 9.08
CA LEU A 385 48.74 -15.55 8.36
C LEU A 385 49.92 -15.08 9.25
N LEU A 386 49.70 -14.92 10.57
CA LEU A 386 50.74 -14.52 11.52
C LEU A 386 51.26 -15.69 12.36
N LEU A 387 51.02 -16.94 11.96
CA LEU A 387 51.49 -18.15 12.66
C LEU A 387 52.66 -18.84 11.95
N PHE A 388 53.24 -18.23 10.91
CA PHE A 388 54.39 -18.74 10.18
C PHE A 388 55.38 -17.58 9.84
N ASP A 389 55.85 -16.87 10.86
CA ASP A 389 57.09 -16.10 10.87
C ASP A 389 57.82 -16.36 12.18
#